data_960e4b0fa2e387e63168ae3d116f7c43
#
_entry.id   960e4b0fa2e387e63168ae3d116f7c43
#
_cell.length_a   1.000
_cell.length_b   1.000
_cell.length_c   1.000
_cell.angle_alpha   90.00
_cell.angle_beta   90.00
_cell.angle_gamma   90.00
#
_symmetry.space_group_name_H-M   'P 1'
#
loop_
_entity.id
_entity.type
_entity.pdbx_description
1 polymer ?
#
loop_
_entity_poly.entity_id
_entity_poly.type
_entity_poly.pdbx_seq_one_letter_code
_entity_poly.pdbx_strand_id
1 'polypeptide(L)'
;MKCKRGVLWKPATKHFNLNAVEEVHRMVEKLETGTWKNGQPRPISILYPKKRDGLSIMLKDRIYQRSINDNVLYPSISRSFIIDNCACQKGKGIDFARKRLKKHLWNHYCKHGLNGHVLQVDIKGYYPNMRHDAVKAKFRRYLNDSVYKAVCDILDTQYVGEVGYNPGSQMVQIAGISLLDDLDHYCKERLHVKHYLRYMDDIIVIHDDRNELLRILTEIEKHLEKIGFSINKEKTCITPLSKGFTYLGFVYRVTSTGKILMTLNSANIKHERKKLQRLVALAKDGKITKEKADECFKSWCANAGKGNSYKLIKRITDYYNDLWR
;
A
#
# COMPACT_ATOMS: atom_id res chain seq x y z
N MET A 1 -4.28 -14.70 -18.37
CA MET A 1 -5.00 -14.57 -17.09
C MET A 1 -4.10 -14.00 -15.99
N LYS A 2 -4.43 -12.80 -15.43
CA LYS A 2 -3.56 -12.08 -14.46
C LYS A 2 -3.52 -12.77 -13.08
N CYS A 3 -4.59 -13.47 -12.67
CA CYS A 3 -4.71 -14.11 -11.34
C CYS A 3 -3.70 -15.24 -11.06
N LYS A 4 -3.07 -15.79 -12.10
CA LYS A 4 -2.11 -16.89 -11.96
C LYS A 4 -0.65 -16.45 -11.87
N ARG A 5 -0.36 -15.15 -12.01
CA ARG A 5 1.02 -14.65 -11.89
C ARG A 5 1.59 -14.93 -10.50
N GLY A 6 2.80 -15.49 -10.43
CA GLY A 6 3.50 -15.83 -9.19
C GLY A 6 2.95 -17.07 -8.44
N VAL A 7 1.91 -17.74 -8.96
CA VAL A 7 1.29 -18.93 -8.31
C VAL A 7 1.13 -20.11 -9.27
N LEU A 8 1.82 -20.09 -10.40
CA LEU A 8 1.76 -21.17 -11.41
C LEU A 8 2.19 -22.54 -10.86
N TRP A 9 3.06 -22.54 -9.85
CA TRP A 9 3.55 -23.74 -9.19
C TRP A 9 2.51 -24.43 -8.30
N LYS A 10 1.42 -23.73 -7.90
CA LYS A 10 0.38 -24.32 -7.05
C LYS A 10 -0.48 -25.32 -7.80
N PRO A 11 -0.78 -26.50 -7.19
CA PRO A 11 -1.60 -27.55 -7.84
C PRO A 11 -2.94 -27.05 -8.37
N ALA A 12 -3.67 -26.25 -7.58
CA ALA A 12 -4.95 -25.68 -7.99
C ALA A 12 -4.83 -24.77 -9.24
N THR A 13 -3.70 -24.06 -9.40
CA THR A 13 -3.46 -23.23 -10.57
C THR A 13 -3.09 -24.05 -11.79
N LYS A 14 -2.32 -25.13 -11.60
CA LYS A 14 -1.98 -26.09 -12.67
C LYS A 14 -3.24 -26.76 -13.18
N HIS A 15 -4.08 -27.32 -12.29
CA HIS A 15 -5.36 -27.96 -12.64
C HIS A 15 -6.27 -26.99 -13.41
N PHE A 16 -6.46 -25.76 -12.90
CA PHE A 16 -7.24 -24.74 -13.59
C PHE A 16 -6.68 -24.40 -15.00
N ASN A 17 -5.36 -24.37 -15.16
CA ASN A 17 -4.74 -24.09 -16.47
C ASN A 17 -5.01 -25.20 -17.50
N LEU A 18 -5.00 -26.45 -17.09
CA LEU A 18 -5.27 -27.59 -17.98
C LEU A 18 -6.71 -27.55 -18.51
N ASN A 19 -7.66 -27.13 -17.69
CA ASN A 19 -9.09 -27.11 -17.98
C ASN A 19 -9.66 -25.69 -18.09
N ALA A 20 -8.83 -24.69 -18.47
CA ALA A 20 -9.17 -23.27 -18.32
C ALA A 20 -10.44 -22.84 -19.07
N VAL A 21 -10.67 -23.35 -20.27
CA VAL A 21 -11.84 -23.02 -21.09
C VAL A 21 -13.11 -23.54 -20.42
N GLU A 22 -13.11 -24.83 -20.07
CA GLU A 22 -14.25 -25.50 -19.44
C GLU A 22 -14.56 -24.89 -18.05
N GLU A 23 -13.52 -24.62 -17.26
CA GLU A 23 -13.69 -24.01 -15.94
C GLU A 23 -14.25 -22.58 -16.02
N VAL A 24 -13.83 -21.79 -17.00
CA VAL A 24 -14.38 -20.44 -17.24
C VAL A 24 -15.82 -20.55 -17.73
N HIS A 25 -16.13 -21.49 -18.66
CA HIS A 25 -17.48 -21.70 -19.14
C HIS A 25 -18.43 -22.05 -17.98
N ARG A 26 -18.08 -23.02 -17.14
CA ARG A 26 -18.86 -23.37 -15.94
C ARG A 26 -19.03 -22.19 -14.96
N MET A 27 -18.03 -21.30 -14.85
CA MET A 27 -18.16 -20.11 -14.03
C MET A 27 -19.18 -19.14 -14.62
N VAL A 28 -19.14 -18.90 -15.93
CA VAL A 28 -20.07 -18.02 -16.63
C VAL A 28 -21.50 -18.57 -16.49
N GLU A 29 -21.73 -19.84 -16.80
CA GLU A 29 -23.02 -20.50 -16.65
C GLU A 29 -23.62 -20.33 -15.24
N LYS A 30 -22.80 -20.54 -14.19
CA LYS A 30 -23.25 -20.36 -12.81
C LYS A 30 -23.58 -18.90 -12.47
N LEU A 31 -22.88 -17.95 -13.07
CA LEU A 31 -23.17 -16.52 -12.87
C LEU A 31 -24.45 -16.11 -13.59
N GLU A 32 -24.66 -16.60 -14.82
CA GLU A 32 -25.87 -16.32 -15.62
C GLU A 32 -27.13 -16.96 -15.00
N THR A 33 -27.02 -18.17 -14.48
CA THR A 33 -28.13 -18.87 -13.81
C THR A 33 -28.33 -18.44 -12.35
N GLY A 34 -27.49 -17.53 -11.81
CA GLY A 34 -27.58 -17.08 -10.42
C GLY A 34 -27.21 -18.16 -9.39
N THR A 35 -26.61 -19.28 -9.82
CA THR A 35 -26.22 -20.40 -8.95
C THR A 35 -24.79 -20.29 -8.42
N TRP A 36 -24.07 -19.22 -8.77
CA TRP A 36 -22.73 -18.96 -8.24
C TRP A 36 -22.78 -18.71 -6.73
N LYS A 37 -21.93 -19.43 -6.00
CA LYS A 37 -21.69 -19.19 -4.56
C LYS A 37 -20.23 -18.86 -4.33
N ASN A 38 -19.97 -17.78 -3.62
CA ASN A 38 -18.63 -17.41 -3.20
C ASN A 38 -18.11 -18.40 -2.17
N GLY A 39 -16.87 -18.84 -2.33
CA GLY A 39 -16.23 -19.74 -1.38
C GLY A 39 -15.75 -19.03 -0.12
N GLN A 40 -15.73 -19.74 1.00
CA GLN A 40 -15.16 -19.23 2.24
C GLN A 40 -13.63 -19.11 2.11
N PRO A 41 -13.05 -17.95 2.46
CA PRO A 41 -11.61 -17.77 2.43
C PRO A 41 -10.94 -18.54 3.58
N ARG A 42 -9.69 -18.96 3.38
CA ARG A 42 -8.89 -19.59 4.42
C ARG A 42 -8.07 -18.55 5.17
N PRO A 43 -8.07 -18.53 6.50
CA PRO A 43 -7.20 -17.65 7.26
C PRO A 43 -5.73 -18.02 7.03
N ILE A 44 -4.86 -17.02 6.92
CA ILE A 44 -3.42 -17.17 6.82
C ILE A 44 -2.73 -16.17 7.74
N SER A 45 -1.63 -16.58 8.36
CA SER A 45 -0.79 -15.66 9.15
C SER A 45 0.47 -15.32 8.36
N ILE A 46 0.66 -14.04 8.11
CA ILE A 46 1.88 -13.48 7.50
C ILE A 46 2.80 -13.08 8.65
N LEU A 47 3.94 -13.76 8.77
CA LEU A 47 4.86 -13.54 9.90
C LEU A 47 5.89 -12.43 9.66
N TYR A 48 6.21 -12.15 8.40
CA TYR A 48 7.27 -11.21 8.04
C TYR A 48 6.81 -10.23 6.94
N PRO A 49 7.21 -8.94 7.00
CA PRO A 49 8.10 -8.27 7.97
C PRO A 49 7.43 -7.93 9.31
N LYS A 50 6.11 -7.98 9.38
CA LYS A 50 5.30 -7.78 10.58
C LYS A 50 4.18 -8.81 10.60
N LYS A 51 3.91 -9.41 11.77
CA LYS A 51 2.79 -10.34 11.92
C LYS A 51 1.49 -9.66 11.52
N ARG A 52 0.76 -10.29 10.60
CA ARG A 52 -0.55 -9.83 10.12
C ARG A 52 -1.42 -11.05 9.83
N ASP A 53 -2.68 -10.95 10.14
CA ASP A 53 -3.66 -11.93 9.70
C ASP A 53 -4.20 -11.51 8.33
N GLY A 54 -4.31 -12.48 7.44
CA GLY A 54 -4.78 -12.29 6.09
C GLY A 54 -5.76 -13.39 5.69
N LEU A 55 -6.38 -13.25 4.52
CA LEU A 55 -7.28 -14.23 3.94
C LEU A 55 -6.73 -14.74 2.61
N SER A 56 -6.72 -16.06 2.46
CA SER A 56 -6.42 -16.72 1.19
C SER A 56 -7.71 -17.07 0.46
N ILE A 57 -8.00 -16.33 -0.59
CA ILE A 57 -9.19 -16.51 -1.42
C ILE A 57 -8.92 -17.59 -2.45
N MET A 58 -9.90 -18.46 -2.71
CA MET A 58 -9.80 -19.54 -3.70
C MET A 58 -9.60 -18.97 -5.12
N LEU A 59 -8.95 -19.73 -5.99
CA LEU A 59 -8.57 -19.25 -7.32
C LEU A 59 -9.77 -18.81 -8.16
N LYS A 60 -10.86 -19.56 -8.16
CA LYS A 60 -12.09 -19.23 -8.92
C LYS A 60 -12.71 -17.92 -8.43
N ASP A 61 -12.83 -17.75 -7.10
CA ASP A 61 -13.34 -16.51 -6.52
C ASP A 61 -12.43 -15.32 -6.83
N ARG A 62 -11.11 -15.51 -6.79
CA ARG A 62 -10.15 -14.48 -7.19
C ARG A 62 -10.29 -14.08 -8.66
N ILE A 63 -10.61 -15.03 -9.55
CA ILE A 63 -10.85 -14.76 -10.97
C ILE A 63 -12.12 -13.93 -11.13
N TYR A 64 -13.20 -14.32 -10.46
CA TYR A 64 -14.48 -13.61 -10.46
C TYR A 64 -14.33 -12.18 -9.91
N GLN A 65 -13.80 -12.04 -8.70
CA GLN A 65 -13.55 -10.74 -8.08
C GLN A 65 -12.66 -9.84 -8.94
N ARG A 66 -11.62 -10.44 -9.55
CA ARG A 66 -10.74 -9.70 -10.44
C ARG A 66 -11.45 -9.23 -11.70
N SER A 67 -12.35 -10.02 -12.23
CA SER A 67 -13.16 -9.63 -13.38
C SER A 67 -14.03 -8.40 -13.05
N ILE A 68 -14.75 -8.44 -11.94
CA ILE A 68 -15.54 -7.29 -11.45
C ILE A 68 -14.64 -6.08 -11.21
N ASN A 69 -13.53 -6.28 -10.50
CA ASN A 69 -12.62 -5.19 -10.14
C ASN A 69 -12.00 -4.51 -11.37
N ASP A 70 -11.45 -5.29 -12.32
CA ASP A 70 -10.71 -4.74 -13.46
C ASP A 70 -11.63 -4.08 -14.50
N ASN A 71 -12.87 -4.56 -14.65
CA ASN A 71 -13.80 -4.12 -15.70
C ASN A 71 -14.85 -3.12 -15.21
N VAL A 72 -15.22 -3.13 -13.93
CA VAL A 72 -16.29 -2.29 -13.41
C VAL A 72 -15.84 -1.46 -12.21
N LEU A 73 -15.47 -2.09 -11.10
CA LEU A 73 -15.25 -1.40 -9.83
C LEU A 73 -14.12 -0.35 -9.91
N TYR A 74 -12.94 -0.77 -10.36
CA TYR A 74 -11.80 0.13 -10.48
C TYR A 74 -12.04 1.26 -11.52
N PRO A 75 -12.52 1.01 -12.76
CA PRO A 75 -12.78 2.07 -13.71
C PRO A 75 -13.82 3.08 -13.23
N SER A 76 -14.85 2.64 -12.51
CA SER A 76 -15.90 3.53 -12.01
C SER A 76 -15.42 4.44 -10.89
N ILE A 77 -14.70 3.87 -9.91
CA ILE A 77 -14.26 4.61 -8.72
C ILE A 77 -13.00 5.46 -8.98
N SER A 78 -12.05 4.95 -9.77
CA SER A 78 -10.75 5.61 -9.95
C SER A 78 -10.83 6.98 -10.65
N ARG A 79 -11.95 7.31 -11.27
CA ARG A 79 -12.18 8.61 -11.92
C ARG A 79 -12.26 9.75 -10.90
N SER A 80 -12.68 9.48 -9.67
CA SER A 80 -12.77 10.49 -8.60
C SER A 80 -11.43 10.76 -7.94
N PHE A 81 -10.45 9.85 -8.04
CA PHE A 81 -9.23 9.95 -7.26
C PHE A 81 -8.35 11.12 -7.69
N ILE A 82 -7.96 11.93 -6.72
CA ILE A 82 -6.98 12.98 -6.92
C ILE A 82 -5.63 12.39 -7.37
N ILE A 83 -4.80 13.20 -8.05
CA ILE A 83 -3.49 12.74 -8.52
C ILE A 83 -2.59 12.31 -7.36
N ASP A 84 -2.70 12.97 -6.21
CA ASP A 84 -1.89 12.76 -5.01
C ASP A 84 -2.36 11.60 -4.11
N ASN A 85 -3.44 10.89 -4.49
CA ASN A 85 -3.75 9.56 -4.01
C ASN A 85 -2.89 8.55 -4.79
N CYS A 86 -1.83 8.04 -4.15
CA CYS A 86 -0.71 7.38 -4.83
C CYS A 86 -0.72 5.84 -4.73
N ALA A 87 -1.65 5.24 -3.99
CA ALA A 87 -1.65 3.81 -3.73
C ALA A 87 -2.62 3.02 -4.62
N CYS A 88 -2.30 1.76 -4.90
CA CYS A 88 -3.19 0.74 -5.48
C CYS A 88 -3.91 1.14 -6.78
N GLN A 89 -3.32 2.01 -7.59
CA GLN A 89 -3.86 2.46 -8.87
C GLN A 89 -2.93 2.07 -10.04
N LYS A 90 -3.50 1.93 -11.25
CA LYS A 90 -2.70 1.69 -12.46
C LYS A 90 -1.72 2.85 -12.69
N GLY A 91 -0.45 2.54 -12.90
CA GLY A 91 0.61 3.54 -13.09
C GLY A 91 1.04 4.26 -11.81
N LYS A 92 0.41 4.00 -10.67
CA LYS A 92 0.77 4.56 -9.36
C LYS A 92 1.28 3.47 -8.41
N GLY A 93 2.02 3.87 -7.39
CA GLY A 93 2.61 2.99 -6.39
C GLY A 93 3.68 3.72 -5.60
N ILE A 94 4.51 2.98 -4.87
CA ILE A 94 5.55 3.56 -3.97
C ILE A 94 6.48 4.53 -4.73
N ASP A 95 6.93 4.17 -5.93
CA ASP A 95 7.86 5.01 -6.70
C ASP A 95 7.18 6.28 -7.23
N PHE A 96 5.89 6.17 -7.60
CA PHE A 96 5.08 7.33 -7.93
C PHE A 96 4.90 8.27 -6.72
N ALA A 97 4.57 7.72 -5.56
CA ALA A 97 4.43 8.49 -4.32
C ALA A 97 5.73 9.22 -3.94
N ARG A 98 6.88 8.53 -4.04
CA ARG A 98 8.21 9.12 -3.81
C ARG A 98 8.51 10.27 -4.78
N LYS A 99 8.18 10.10 -6.06
CA LYS A 99 8.33 11.16 -7.07
C LYS A 99 7.43 12.36 -6.76
N ARG A 100 6.17 12.12 -6.39
CA ARG A 100 5.23 13.18 -6.01
C ARG A 100 5.69 13.92 -4.77
N LEU A 101 6.14 13.20 -3.72
CA LEU A 101 6.67 13.82 -2.50
C LEU A 101 7.87 14.74 -2.81
N LYS A 102 8.84 14.26 -3.62
CA LYS A 102 9.97 15.09 -4.04
C LYS A 102 9.50 16.36 -4.76
N LYS A 103 8.48 16.25 -5.62
CA LYS A 103 7.90 17.43 -6.30
C LYS A 103 7.27 18.41 -5.30
N HIS A 104 6.53 17.93 -4.30
CA HIS A 104 5.94 18.79 -3.27
C HIS A 104 7.00 19.47 -2.41
N LEU A 105 8.03 18.74 -1.99
CA LEU A 105 9.16 19.29 -1.25
C LEU A 105 9.91 20.35 -2.05
N TRP A 106 10.17 20.11 -3.33
CA TRP A 106 10.83 21.06 -4.20
C TRP A 106 9.98 22.34 -4.40
N ASN A 107 8.69 22.19 -4.70
CA ASN A 107 7.80 23.34 -4.88
C ASN A 107 7.67 24.18 -3.60
N HIS A 108 7.67 23.52 -2.44
CA HIS A 108 7.70 24.22 -1.16
C HIS A 108 9.03 24.96 -0.96
N TYR A 109 10.15 24.28 -1.19
CA TYR A 109 11.48 24.88 -1.06
C TYR A 109 11.67 26.12 -1.95
N CYS A 110 11.21 26.09 -3.19
CA CYS A 110 11.31 27.23 -4.11
C CYS A 110 10.61 28.50 -3.60
N LYS A 111 9.62 28.36 -2.70
CA LYS A 111 8.87 29.50 -2.16
C LYS A 111 9.32 29.92 -0.76
N HIS A 112 9.65 28.95 0.07
CA HIS A 112 9.81 29.12 1.51
C HIS A 112 11.20 28.66 2.01
N GLY A 113 12.07 28.16 1.10
CA GLY A 113 13.36 27.59 1.48
C GLY A 113 13.20 26.40 2.43
N LEU A 114 13.99 26.38 3.49
CA LEU A 114 13.89 25.38 4.56
C LEU A 114 12.86 25.74 5.64
N ASN A 115 12.23 26.92 5.54
CA ASN A 115 11.19 27.30 6.47
C ASN A 115 9.93 26.47 6.19
N GLY A 116 9.59 25.59 7.11
CA GLY A 116 8.41 24.76 6.98
C GLY A 116 8.48 23.46 7.79
N HIS A 117 7.35 22.80 7.79
CA HIS A 117 7.12 21.59 8.56
C HIS A 117 6.39 20.54 7.71
N VAL A 118 6.55 19.29 8.07
CA VAL A 118 5.84 18.14 7.51
C VAL A 118 4.94 17.57 8.58
N LEU A 119 3.64 17.56 8.34
CA LEU A 119 2.68 16.79 9.10
C LEU A 119 2.59 15.39 8.48
N GLN A 120 2.83 14.37 9.30
CA GLN A 120 2.60 12.97 8.98
C GLN A 120 1.42 12.46 9.82
N VAL A 121 0.39 11.92 9.17
CA VAL A 121 -0.77 11.34 9.84
C VAL A 121 -0.82 9.84 9.57
N ASP A 122 -0.87 9.04 10.63
CA ASP A 122 -1.07 7.58 10.59
C ASP A 122 -2.47 7.27 11.14
N ILE A 123 -3.28 6.54 10.38
CA ILE A 123 -4.62 6.14 10.83
C ILE A 123 -4.51 4.86 11.65
N LYS A 124 -5.09 4.85 12.84
CA LYS A 124 -5.02 3.70 13.74
C LYS A 124 -5.77 2.49 13.18
N GLY A 125 -5.02 1.40 12.91
CA GLY A 125 -5.62 0.13 12.51
C GLY A 125 -6.54 0.23 11.30
N TYR A 126 -6.09 0.86 10.21
CA TYR A 126 -6.93 1.24 9.07
C TYR A 126 -7.83 0.10 8.59
N TYR A 127 -7.28 -1.02 8.12
CA TYR A 127 -8.07 -2.16 7.64
C TYR A 127 -8.91 -2.84 8.74
N PRO A 128 -8.38 -3.10 9.94
CA PRO A 128 -9.18 -3.67 11.04
C PRO A 128 -10.36 -2.81 11.49
N ASN A 129 -10.30 -1.49 11.29
CA ASN A 129 -11.36 -0.57 11.72
C ASN A 129 -12.26 -0.09 10.58
N MET A 130 -12.08 -0.61 9.35
CA MET A 130 -12.96 -0.26 8.24
C MET A 130 -14.37 -0.82 8.48
N ARG A 131 -15.36 0.05 8.55
CA ARG A 131 -16.78 -0.33 8.69
C ARG A 131 -17.31 -0.86 7.35
N HIS A 132 -18.04 -1.98 7.40
CA HIS A 132 -18.59 -2.61 6.20
C HIS A 132 -19.68 -1.74 5.56
N ASP A 133 -20.52 -1.10 6.36
CA ASP A 133 -21.56 -0.18 5.88
C ASP A 133 -20.97 1.04 5.14
N ALA A 134 -19.90 1.64 5.68
CA ALA A 134 -19.22 2.76 5.04
C ALA A 134 -18.61 2.40 3.68
N VAL A 135 -17.99 1.21 3.58
CA VAL A 135 -17.46 0.69 2.31
C VAL A 135 -18.58 0.43 1.31
N LYS A 136 -19.68 -0.22 1.73
CA LYS A 136 -20.82 -0.48 0.88
C LYS A 136 -21.50 0.81 0.42
N ALA A 137 -21.69 1.78 1.32
CA ALA A 137 -22.23 3.10 0.98
C ALA A 137 -21.35 3.85 -0.04
N LYS A 138 -20.02 3.75 0.11
CA LYS A 138 -19.08 4.33 -0.87
C LYS A 138 -19.21 3.66 -2.23
N PHE A 139 -19.28 2.34 -2.31
CA PHE A 139 -19.43 1.60 -3.58
C PHE A 139 -20.79 1.86 -4.25
N ARG A 140 -21.86 2.03 -3.47
CA ARG A 140 -23.20 2.33 -3.97
C ARG A 140 -23.25 3.56 -4.87
N ARG A 141 -22.38 4.55 -4.62
CA ARG A 141 -22.32 5.79 -5.42
C ARG A 141 -21.86 5.57 -6.86
N TYR A 142 -21.17 4.45 -7.15
CA TYR A 142 -20.47 4.20 -8.41
C TYR A 142 -20.98 2.99 -9.18
N LEU A 143 -21.77 2.13 -8.54
CA LEU A 143 -22.20 0.86 -9.11
C LEU A 143 -23.71 0.83 -9.33
N ASN A 144 -24.14 0.17 -10.43
CA ASN A 144 -25.53 -0.18 -10.64
C ASN A 144 -25.96 -1.30 -9.67
N ASP A 145 -27.27 -1.55 -9.57
CA ASP A 145 -27.84 -2.48 -8.58
C ASP A 145 -27.30 -3.90 -8.69
N SER A 146 -27.18 -4.43 -9.90
CA SER A 146 -26.71 -5.80 -10.13
C SER A 146 -25.26 -5.99 -9.68
N VAL A 147 -24.35 -5.11 -10.09
CA VAL A 147 -22.92 -5.18 -9.70
C VAL A 147 -22.77 -4.87 -8.23
N TYR A 148 -23.51 -3.91 -7.69
CA TYR A 148 -23.47 -3.59 -6.27
C TYR A 148 -23.86 -4.79 -5.41
N LYS A 149 -24.97 -5.48 -5.76
CA LYS A 149 -25.39 -6.71 -5.08
C LYS A 149 -24.28 -7.77 -5.12
N ALA A 150 -23.72 -8.05 -6.30
CA ALA A 150 -22.64 -9.02 -6.45
C ALA A 150 -21.40 -8.68 -5.59
N VAL A 151 -21.04 -7.39 -5.51
CA VAL A 151 -19.91 -6.91 -4.67
C VAL A 151 -20.25 -7.07 -3.19
N CYS A 152 -21.47 -6.75 -2.75
CA CYS A 152 -21.91 -6.96 -1.36
C CYS A 152 -21.90 -8.44 -1.00
N ASP A 153 -22.42 -9.34 -1.85
CA ASP A 153 -22.43 -10.78 -1.62
C ASP A 153 -21.00 -11.34 -1.45
N ILE A 154 -20.04 -10.84 -2.24
CA ILE A 154 -18.63 -11.22 -2.10
C ILE A 154 -18.06 -10.75 -0.75
N LEU A 155 -18.29 -9.49 -0.40
CA LEU A 155 -17.77 -8.92 0.85
C LEU A 155 -18.38 -9.61 2.06
N ASP A 156 -19.69 -9.83 2.09
CA ASP A 156 -20.39 -10.46 3.21
C ASP A 156 -20.02 -11.94 3.39
N THR A 157 -19.74 -12.64 2.28
CA THR A 157 -19.27 -14.03 2.35
C THR A 157 -17.84 -14.12 2.91
N GLN A 158 -16.99 -13.14 2.61
CA GLN A 158 -15.56 -13.21 2.94
C GLN A 158 -15.19 -12.52 4.26
N TYR A 159 -16.01 -11.58 4.72
CA TYR A 159 -15.73 -10.79 5.90
C TYR A 159 -16.95 -10.79 6.83
N VAL A 160 -16.82 -11.55 7.90
CA VAL A 160 -17.88 -11.70 8.90
C VAL A 160 -17.87 -10.52 9.88
N GLY A 161 -19.05 -10.07 10.31
CA GLY A 161 -19.20 -8.97 11.26
C GLY A 161 -19.50 -7.63 10.57
N GLU A 162 -19.36 -6.56 11.30
CA GLU A 162 -19.68 -5.19 10.84
C GLU A 162 -18.46 -4.34 10.58
N VAL A 163 -17.30 -4.75 11.09
CA VAL A 163 -16.05 -3.98 11.07
C VAL A 163 -14.88 -4.90 10.75
N GLY A 164 -13.96 -4.40 9.95
CA GLY A 164 -12.69 -5.03 9.67
C GLY A 164 -12.62 -5.74 8.33
N TYR A 165 -11.53 -5.48 7.64
CA TYR A 165 -11.15 -6.18 6.41
C TYR A 165 -9.72 -6.66 6.52
N ASN A 166 -9.50 -7.96 6.32
CA ASN A 166 -8.16 -8.49 6.21
C ASN A 166 -7.62 -8.29 4.78
N PRO A 167 -6.42 -7.75 4.59
CA PRO A 167 -5.84 -7.57 3.27
C PRO A 167 -5.67 -8.94 2.58
N GLY A 168 -6.03 -9.03 1.30
CA GLY A 168 -5.93 -10.25 0.50
C GLY A 168 -6.68 -10.15 -0.83
N SER A 169 -7.67 -9.28 -0.92
CA SER A 169 -8.46 -8.98 -2.10
C SER A 169 -8.11 -7.62 -2.70
N GLN A 170 -8.10 -7.52 -4.02
CA GLN A 170 -8.02 -6.22 -4.70
C GLN A 170 -9.23 -5.33 -4.40
N MET A 171 -10.40 -5.94 -4.22
CA MET A 171 -11.63 -5.23 -3.88
C MET A 171 -11.49 -4.48 -2.57
N VAL A 172 -10.89 -5.11 -1.55
CA VAL A 172 -10.58 -4.47 -0.26
C VAL A 172 -9.53 -3.37 -0.40
N GLN A 173 -8.55 -3.54 -1.30
CA GLN A 173 -7.58 -2.47 -1.58
C GLN A 173 -8.26 -1.24 -2.21
N ILE A 174 -9.18 -1.46 -3.16
CA ILE A 174 -9.97 -0.37 -3.75
C ILE A 174 -10.88 0.27 -2.70
N ALA A 175 -11.54 -0.52 -1.86
CA ALA A 175 -12.29 0.00 -0.73
C ALA A 175 -11.44 0.94 0.14
N GLY A 176 -10.24 0.49 0.52
CA GLY A 176 -9.32 1.28 1.34
C GLY A 176 -8.90 2.61 0.69
N ILE A 177 -8.60 2.66 -0.60
CA ILE A 177 -8.24 3.93 -1.23
C ILE A 177 -9.44 4.82 -1.49
N SER A 178 -10.64 4.25 -1.70
CA SER A 178 -11.86 5.01 -2.00
C SER A 178 -12.53 5.59 -0.75
N LEU A 179 -12.41 4.95 0.39
CA LEU A 179 -13.06 5.38 1.63
C LEU A 179 -12.56 6.75 2.11
N LEU A 180 -11.28 7.06 1.85
CA LEU A 180 -10.67 8.37 2.17
C LEU A 180 -10.68 9.37 1.01
N ASP A 181 -11.35 9.06 -0.10
CA ASP A 181 -11.41 9.94 -1.27
C ASP A 181 -12.10 11.28 -0.95
N ASP A 182 -13.19 11.24 -0.18
CA ASP A 182 -13.89 12.46 0.27
C ASP A 182 -12.98 13.34 1.16
N LEU A 183 -12.09 12.74 1.97
CA LEU A 183 -11.08 13.46 2.73
C LEU A 183 -10.00 14.08 1.81
N ASP A 184 -9.57 13.35 0.77
CA ASP A 184 -8.61 13.86 -0.22
C ASP A 184 -9.14 15.13 -0.89
N HIS A 185 -10.40 15.11 -1.35
CA HIS A 185 -11.08 16.26 -1.94
C HIS A 185 -11.27 17.38 -0.93
N TYR A 186 -11.69 17.07 0.30
CA TYR A 186 -11.84 18.07 1.34
C TYR A 186 -10.54 18.83 1.61
N CYS A 187 -9.42 18.10 1.75
CA CYS A 187 -8.11 18.73 1.94
C CYS A 187 -7.69 19.58 0.75
N LYS A 188 -7.95 19.16 -0.49
CA LYS A 188 -7.52 19.87 -1.70
C LYS A 188 -8.44 21.04 -2.03
N GLU A 189 -9.75 20.88 -1.94
CA GLU A 189 -10.74 21.80 -2.48
C GLU A 189 -11.32 22.74 -1.42
N ARG A 190 -11.44 22.30 -0.16
CA ARG A 190 -11.99 23.11 0.93
C ARG A 190 -10.91 23.73 1.80
N LEU A 191 -9.92 22.93 2.19
CA LEU A 191 -8.80 23.45 2.98
C LEU A 191 -7.68 24.05 2.12
N HIS A 192 -7.78 23.93 0.79
CA HIS A 192 -6.80 24.44 -0.18
C HIS A 192 -5.34 24.00 0.09
N VAL A 193 -5.17 22.78 0.63
CA VAL A 193 -3.84 22.25 0.97
C VAL A 193 -3.06 21.96 -0.31
N LYS A 194 -2.05 22.80 -0.62
CA LYS A 194 -1.24 22.73 -1.84
C LYS A 194 -0.36 21.48 -1.87
N HIS A 195 0.31 21.19 -0.76
CA HIS A 195 1.25 20.09 -0.64
C HIS A 195 0.68 18.97 0.21
N TYR A 196 -0.30 18.26 -0.35
CA TYR A 196 -0.97 17.10 0.20
C TYR A 196 -0.59 15.85 -0.59
N LEU A 197 -0.34 14.74 0.08
CA LEU A 197 -0.04 13.44 -0.51
C LEU A 197 -0.60 12.33 0.37
N ARG A 198 -1.21 11.31 -0.22
CA ARG A 198 -1.66 10.13 0.52
C ARG A 198 -1.19 8.83 -0.14
N TYR A 199 -0.71 7.90 0.68
CA TYR A 199 -0.42 6.52 0.29
C TYR A 199 -1.14 5.56 1.25
N MET A 200 -2.28 5.04 0.84
CA MET A 200 -3.22 4.28 1.69
C MET A 200 -3.68 5.12 2.89
N ASP A 201 -3.31 4.70 4.10
CA ASP A 201 -3.54 5.32 5.39
C ASP A 201 -2.50 6.37 5.80
N ASP A 202 -1.37 6.42 5.10
CA ASP A 202 -0.30 7.39 5.37
C ASP A 202 -0.57 8.72 4.63
N ILE A 203 -0.84 9.80 5.37
CA ILE A 203 -1.07 11.15 4.83
C ILE A 203 0.14 12.04 5.13
N ILE A 204 0.57 12.82 4.14
CA ILE A 204 1.61 13.86 4.28
C ILE A 204 1.05 15.19 3.87
N VAL A 205 1.28 16.20 4.72
CA VAL A 205 1.03 17.63 4.41
C VAL A 205 2.29 18.42 4.68
N ILE A 206 2.64 19.35 3.79
CA ILE A 206 3.79 20.27 3.96
C ILE A 206 3.27 21.71 3.96
N HIS A 207 3.68 22.49 4.96
CA HIS A 207 3.32 23.88 5.10
C HIS A 207 4.43 24.66 5.82
N ASP A 208 4.56 25.97 5.55
CA ASP A 208 5.51 26.84 6.25
C ASP A 208 5.02 27.21 7.65
N ASP A 209 3.73 27.40 7.86
CA ASP A 209 3.14 27.65 9.17
C ASP A 209 2.76 26.37 9.89
N ARG A 210 3.33 26.17 11.10
CA ARG A 210 3.03 25.05 11.99
C ARG A 210 1.60 25.08 12.54
N ASN A 211 1.06 26.27 12.80
CA ASN A 211 -0.29 26.41 13.35
C ASN A 211 -1.34 26.02 12.31
N GLU A 212 -1.08 26.34 11.04
CA GLU A 212 -1.94 25.89 9.94
C GLU A 212 -1.93 24.34 9.82
N LEU A 213 -0.79 23.68 10.02
CA LEU A 213 -0.74 22.21 10.06
C LEU A 213 -1.55 21.63 11.24
N LEU A 214 -1.56 22.29 12.40
CA LEU A 214 -2.40 21.87 13.53
C LEU A 214 -3.89 22.03 13.20
N ARG A 215 -4.29 23.12 12.56
CA ARG A 215 -5.66 23.34 12.08
C ARG A 215 -6.07 22.26 11.08
N ILE A 216 -5.22 21.98 10.09
CA ILE A 216 -5.46 20.93 9.09
C ILE A 216 -5.58 19.55 9.76
N LEU A 217 -4.73 19.23 10.74
CA LEU A 217 -4.80 18.00 11.49
C LEU A 217 -6.14 17.85 12.21
N THR A 218 -6.62 18.87 12.89
CA THR A 218 -7.94 18.86 13.56
C THR A 218 -9.07 18.60 12.56
N GLU A 219 -9.01 19.20 11.38
CA GLU A 219 -10.03 18.97 10.35
C GLU A 219 -9.96 17.56 9.76
N ILE A 220 -8.75 16.99 9.59
CA ILE A 220 -8.56 15.59 9.20
C ILE A 220 -9.15 14.65 10.27
N GLU A 221 -8.89 14.89 11.56
CA GLU A 221 -9.44 14.11 12.68
C GLU A 221 -10.97 14.09 12.64
N LYS A 222 -11.60 15.27 12.57
CA LYS A 222 -13.07 15.38 12.48
C LYS A 222 -13.64 14.61 11.28
N HIS A 223 -12.94 14.61 10.15
CA HIS A 223 -13.39 13.89 8.95
C HIS A 223 -13.27 12.38 9.11
N LEU A 224 -12.17 11.91 9.73
CA LEU A 224 -11.94 10.51 10.02
C LEU A 224 -12.96 9.97 11.04
N GLU A 225 -13.28 10.72 12.08
CA GLU A 225 -14.27 10.35 13.10
C GLU A 225 -15.66 10.10 12.51
N LYS A 226 -16.10 10.89 11.52
CA LYS A 226 -17.39 10.70 10.82
C LYS A 226 -17.50 9.34 10.13
N ILE A 227 -16.40 8.76 9.71
CA ILE A 227 -16.35 7.45 9.05
C ILE A 227 -15.81 6.34 9.95
N GLY A 228 -15.71 6.61 11.27
CA GLY A 228 -15.36 5.63 12.29
C GLY A 228 -13.86 5.38 12.48
N PHE A 229 -12.99 6.30 12.02
CA PHE A 229 -11.55 6.19 12.24
C PHE A 229 -11.03 7.17 13.29
N SER A 230 -9.86 6.85 13.81
CA SER A 230 -9.05 7.74 14.64
C SER A 230 -7.60 7.75 14.17
N ILE A 231 -6.88 8.83 14.47
CA ILE A 231 -5.45 8.90 14.22
C ILE A 231 -4.66 8.08 15.26
N ASN A 232 -3.49 7.63 14.86
CA ASN A 232 -2.50 7.08 15.78
C ASN A 232 -1.64 8.23 16.34
N LYS A 233 -1.95 8.71 17.55
CA LYS A 233 -1.28 9.85 18.18
C LYS A 233 0.22 9.64 18.40
N GLU A 234 0.67 8.40 18.58
CA GLU A 234 2.11 8.09 18.77
C GLU A 234 2.92 8.24 17.48
N LYS A 235 2.30 8.02 16.33
CA LYS A 235 2.95 8.09 15.02
C LYS A 235 2.64 9.37 14.24
N THR A 236 1.55 10.04 14.58
CA THR A 236 1.20 11.32 13.97
C THR A 236 2.08 12.41 14.53
N CYS A 237 2.81 13.11 13.68
CA CYS A 237 3.77 14.11 14.12
C CYS A 237 3.94 15.25 13.11
N ILE A 238 4.35 16.41 13.64
CA ILE A 238 4.78 17.57 12.84
C ILE A 238 6.29 17.74 13.04
N THR A 239 7.04 17.59 11.96
CA THR A 239 8.51 17.65 11.96
C THR A 239 9.00 18.82 11.12
N PRO A 240 9.95 19.66 11.61
CA PRO A 240 10.59 20.67 10.78
C PRO A 240 11.32 20.07 9.59
N LEU A 241 11.23 20.68 8.42
CA LEU A 241 11.91 20.22 7.19
C LEU A 241 13.43 20.09 7.38
N SER A 242 14.04 20.95 8.21
CA SER A 242 15.47 20.93 8.52
C SER A 242 15.92 19.65 9.19
N LYS A 243 15.06 18.99 9.99
CA LYS A 243 15.38 17.72 10.65
C LYS A 243 15.26 16.50 9.74
N GLY A 244 14.47 16.61 8.65
CA GLY A 244 14.10 15.51 7.81
C GLY A 244 13.09 14.56 8.47
N PHE A 245 12.50 13.66 7.67
CA PHE A 245 11.45 12.74 8.12
C PHE A 245 11.50 11.42 7.34
N THR A 246 10.91 10.37 7.89
CA THR A 246 10.85 9.05 7.25
C THR A 246 9.52 8.84 6.54
N TYR A 247 9.55 8.42 5.27
CA TYR A 247 8.35 8.06 4.51
C TYR A 247 8.62 6.94 3.52
N LEU A 248 7.73 5.96 3.44
CA LEU A 248 7.81 4.80 2.54
C LEU A 248 9.21 4.14 2.50
N GLY A 249 9.79 3.94 3.69
CA GLY A 249 11.06 3.22 3.88
C GLY A 249 12.33 4.05 3.68
N PHE A 250 12.23 5.35 3.39
CA PHE A 250 13.37 6.25 3.25
C PHE A 250 13.26 7.47 4.15
N VAL A 251 14.41 8.01 4.54
CA VAL A 251 14.55 9.31 5.19
C VAL A 251 14.72 10.37 4.12
N TYR A 252 13.89 11.39 4.18
CA TYR A 252 13.94 12.56 3.30
C TYR A 252 14.55 13.75 4.04
N ARG A 253 15.48 14.43 3.39
CA ARG A 253 16.10 15.67 3.88
C ARG A 253 16.21 16.66 2.72
N VAL A 254 15.88 17.91 2.99
CA VAL A 254 16.12 19.01 2.06
C VAL A 254 17.38 19.73 2.50
N THR A 255 18.35 19.88 1.60
CA THR A 255 19.60 20.62 1.88
C THR A 255 19.38 22.12 1.79
N SER A 256 20.35 22.92 2.27
CA SER A 256 20.35 24.38 2.12
C SER A 256 20.33 24.85 0.65
N THR A 257 20.76 24.01 -0.28
CA THR A 257 20.72 24.27 -1.73
C THR A 257 19.47 23.73 -2.42
N GLY A 258 18.46 23.25 -1.65
CA GLY A 258 17.21 22.68 -2.18
C GLY A 258 17.30 21.25 -2.67
N LYS A 259 18.47 20.60 -2.64
CA LYS A 259 18.60 19.19 -3.05
C LYS A 259 17.83 18.29 -2.08
N ILE A 260 16.95 17.47 -2.60
CA ILE A 260 16.19 16.50 -1.81
C ILE A 260 16.95 15.17 -1.78
N LEU A 261 17.47 14.84 -0.60
CA LEU A 261 18.15 13.58 -0.33
C LEU A 261 17.13 12.54 0.14
N MET A 262 17.24 11.32 -0.38
CA MET A 262 16.43 10.17 0.00
C MET A 262 17.38 9.02 0.36
N THR A 263 17.50 8.70 1.66
CA THR A 263 18.46 7.70 2.18
C THR A 263 17.75 6.65 3.02
N LEU A 264 18.32 5.46 3.11
CA LEU A 264 17.84 4.43 4.05
C LEU A 264 18.10 4.84 5.50
N ASN A 265 17.18 4.50 6.40
CA ASN A 265 17.40 4.71 7.83
C ASN A 265 18.39 3.69 8.40
N SER A 266 19.01 4.04 9.54
CA SER A 266 20.03 3.20 10.19
C SER A 266 19.50 1.84 10.66
N ALA A 267 18.23 1.79 11.07
CA ALA A 267 17.59 0.54 11.51
C ALA A 267 17.47 -0.46 10.36
N ASN A 268 17.06 0.01 9.16
CA ASN A 268 16.98 -0.84 7.97
C ASN A 268 18.35 -1.37 7.55
N ILE A 269 19.40 -0.54 7.67
CA ILE A 269 20.77 -0.95 7.35
C ILE A 269 21.27 -2.03 8.35
N LYS A 270 21.03 -1.83 9.65
CA LYS A 270 21.37 -2.81 10.69
C LYS A 270 20.63 -4.14 10.48
N HIS A 271 19.34 -4.07 10.15
CA HIS A 271 18.52 -5.24 9.86
C HIS A 271 19.07 -6.02 8.66
N GLU A 272 19.41 -5.34 7.56
CA GLU A 272 19.97 -6.00 6.38
C GLU A 272 21.30 -6.67 6.66
N ARG A 273 22.21 -6.04 7.42
CA ARG A 273 23.48 -6.68 7.81
C ARG A 273 23.24 -7.99 8.57
N LYS A 274 22.34 -8.02 9.56
CA LYS A 274 21.97 -9.24 10.28
C LYS A 274 21.36 -10.30 9.37
N LYS A 275 20.51 -9.87 8.43
CA LYS A 275 19.89 -10.77 7.44
C LYS A 275 20.96 -11.40 6.54
N LEU A 276 21.94 -10.63 6.05
CA LEU A 276 23.03 -11.14 5.22
C LEU A 276 23.90 -12.15 5.97
N GLN A 277 24.26 -11.87 7.24
CA GLN A 277 24.97 -12.84 8.10
C GLN A 277 24.21 -14.18 8.17
N ARG A 278 22.89 -14.09 8.45
CA ARG A 278 22.04 -15.29 8.53
C ARG A 278 21.96 -16.05 7.21
N LEU A 279 21.82 -15.34 6.08
CA LEU A 279 21.75 -15.99 4.76
C LEU A 279 23.04 -16.69 4.39
N VAL A 280 24.21 -16.08 4.68
CA VAL A 280 25.52 -16.70 4.44
C VAL A 280 25.69 -17.92 5.34
N ALA A 281 25.35 -17.85 6.64
CA ALA A 281 25.38 -19.00 7.52
C ALA A 281 24.50 -20.16 7.02
N LEU A 282 23.26 -19.88 6.62
CA LEU A 282 22.38 -20.90 6.05
C LEU A 282 22.92 -21.50 4.76
N ALA A 283 23.62 -20.73 3.95
CA ALA A 283 24.24 -21.24 2.73
C ALA A 283 25.48 -22.09 3.01
N LYS A 284 26.32 -21.68 3.97
CA LYS A 284 27.45 -22.52 4.43
C LYS A 284 27.00 -23.83 5.05
N ASP A 285 25.83 -23.84 5.73
CA ASP A 285 25.18 -25.07 6.26
C ASP A 285 24.46 -25.91 5.18
N GLY A 286 24.48 -25.50 3.91
CA GLY A 286 23.80 -26.22 2.82
C GLY A 286 22.26 -26.13 2.83
N LYS A 287 21.67 -25.30 3.73
CA LYS A 287 20.19 -25.12 3.83
C LYS A 287 19.60 -24.28 2.72
N ILE A 288 20.38 -23.40 2.10
CA ILE A 288 20.05 -22.62 0.92
C ILE A 288 21.26 -22.59 -0.02
N THR A 289 21.06 -22.25 -1.28
CA THR A 289 22.18 -22.08 -2.22
C THR A 289 22.77 -20.67 -2.11
N LYS A 290 24.01 -20.49 -2.56
CA LYS A 290 24.66 -19.17 -2.64
C LYS A 290 23.88 -18.23 -3.56
N GLU A 291 23.40 -18.74 -4.70
CA GLU A 291 22.57 -17.97 -5.65
C GLU A 291 21.33 -17.40 -4.98
N LYS A 292 20.71 -18.14 -4.05
CA LYS A 292 19.55 -17.66 -3.28
C LYS A 292 19.88 -16.53 -2.35
N ALA A 293 21.04 -16.57 -1.69
CA ALA A 293 21.53 -15.47 -0.88
C ALA A 293 21.84 -14.24 -1.74
N ASP A 294 22.48 -14.43 -2.90
CA ASP A 294 22.80 -13.39 -3.88
C ASP A 294 21.53 -12.71 -4.43
N GLU A 295 20.50 -13.46 -4.76
CA GLU A 295 19.18 -12.91 -5.19
C GLU A 295 18.59 -11.99 -4.11
N CYS A 296 18.62 -12.41 -2.87
CA CYS A 296 18.13 -11.62 -1.74
C CYS A 296 18.91 -10.32 -1.58
N PHE A 297 20.25 -10.36 -1.71
CA PHE A 297 21.11 -9.19 -1.64
C PHE A 297 20.88 -8.25 -2.84
N LYS A 298 20.83 -8.77 -4.08
CA LYS A 298 20.52 -7.99 -5.28
C LYS A 298 19.19 -7.25 -5.17
N SER A 299 18.16 -7.91 -4.61
CA SER A 299 16.85 -7.29 -4.39
C SER A 299 16.94 -6.10 -3.42
N TRP A 300 17.73 -6.23 -2.34
CA TRP A 300 17.97 -5.12 -1.42
C TRP A 300 18.74 -3.98 -2.08
N CYS A 301 19.82 -4.28 -2.83
CA CYS A 301 20.58 -3.28 -3.59
C CYS A 301 19.69 -2.51 -4.57
N ALA A 302 18.79 -3.20 -5.30
CA ALA A 302 17.85 -2.57 -6.22
C ALA A 302 16.89 -1.61 -5.49
N ASN A 303 16.41 -1.96 -4.29
CA ASN A 303 15.60 -1.04 -3.48
C ASN A 303 16.43 0.13 -2.95
N ALA A 304 17.62 -0.12 -2.41
CA ALA A 304 18.53 0.91 -1.89
C ALA A 304 18.93 1.92 -2.99
N GLY A 305 19.15 1.43 -4.22
CA GLY A 305 19.52 2.23 -5.39
C GLY A 305 18.45 3.23 -5.85
N LYS A 306 17.20 3.10 -5.39
CA LYS A 306 16.14 4.10 -5.63
C LYS A 306 16.40 5.42 -4.89
N GLY A 307 17.28 5.41 -3.89
CA GLY A 307 17.71 6.57 -3.13
C GLY A 307 19.15 7.00 -3.39
N ASN A 308 19.62 7.96 -2.62
CA ASN A 308 20.99 8.48 -2.63
C ASN A 308 21.93 7.53 -1.84
N SER A 309 22.02 6.27 -2.26
CA SER A 309 22.63 5.19 -1.45
C SER A 309 23.86 4.54 -2.11
N TYR A 310 24.46 5.15 -3.14
CA TYR A 310 25.60 4.58 -3.86
C TYR A 310 26.76 4.15 -2.93
N LYS A 311 27.26 5.08 -2.10
CA LYS A 311 28.35 4.78 -1.13
C LYS A 311 27.95 3.71 -0.12
N LEU A 312 26.68 3.68 0.28
CA LEU A 312 26.14 2.67 1.19
C LEU A 312 26.12 1.30 0.52
N ILE A 313 25.62 1.20 -0.70
CA ILE A 313 25.57 -0.06 -1.46
C ILE A 313 26.98 -0.63 -1.60
N LYS A 314 27.96 0.19 -2.02
CA LYS A 314 29.37 -0.24 -2.12
C LYS A 314 29.87 -0.84 -0.81
N ARG A 315 29.71 -0.12 0.31
CA ARG A 315 30.14 -0.58 1.65
C ARG A 315 29.46 -1.88 2.10
N ILE A 316 28.17 -2.06 1.77
CA ILE A 316 27.45 -3.29 2.14
C ILE A 316 27.82 -4.44 1.19
N THR A 317 28.17 -4.15 -0.07
CA THR A 317 28.71 -5.15 -1.00
C THR A 317 30.07 -5.68 -0.52
N ASP A 318 30.97 -4.79 -0.12
CA ASP A 318 32.26 -5.19 0.45
C ASP A 318 32.04 -6.07 1.70
N TYR A 319 31.19 -5.63 2.61
CA TYR A 319 30.82 -6.41 3.79
C TYR A 319 30.23 -7.78 3.45
N TYR A 320 29.33 -7.87 2.44
CA TYR A 320 28.73 -9.14 2.00
C TYR A 320 29.78 -10.10 1.42
N ASN A 321 30.72 -9.58 0.65
CA ASN A 321 31.82 -10.38 0.10
C ASN A 321 32.74 -10.91 1.21
N ASP A 322 33.00 -10.10 2.25
CA ASP A 322 33.83 -10.53 3.40
C ASP A 322 33.17 -11.66 4.21
N LEU A 323 31.84 -11.72 4.29
CA LEU A 323 31.13 -12.82 4.96
C LEU A 323 31.32 -14.19 4.26
N TRP A 324 31.73 -14.20 2.99
CA TRP A 324 31.98 -15.44 2.23
C TRP A 324 33.43 -15.94 2.34
N ARG A 325 34.33 -15.10 2.79
CA ARG A 325 35.70 -15.49 3.15
C ARG A 325 35.71 -16.25 4.45
#